data_6df0e751ce623c8c327f17d40bfa36ae
#
_entry.id   6df0e751ce623c8c327f17d40bfa36ae
#
_cell.length_a   1.000
_cell.length_b   1.000
_cell.length_c   1.000
_cell.angle_alpha   90.00
_cell.angle_beta   90.00
_cell.angle_gamma   90.00
#
_symmetry.space_group_name_H-M   'P 1'
#
loop_
_entity.id
_entity.type
_entity.pdbx_description
1 polymer ?
#
loop_
_entity_poly.entity_id
_entity_poly.type
_entity_poly.pdbx_seq_one_letter_code
_entity_poly.pdbx_strand_id
1 'polypeptide(L)'
;MTNSVNEILDEDLLFVIGSNTTEAHPVIGIKMKQAVRRGTKLIVVDPRRTELAGMAHLWLPLRSGTDIALINGMMRIIVKEGWQDEAYIKERCEGYEALLECIESYTPERVEAITGIPREQLYEAARLYATTRKAGIFYTLGITEHICGTNNVKNLANLGLLTGHIGFPSAGINPLRGQNNVQGACDMAALPSDFPGYQKVTDPEKLAFFEKLWGRKLSGKPGYKIPEMFDAAHEGTLKAMFVMGEDPVMSDPDANHVKKGFEAMEFVAVQEIFMSETAKFADVIFPATCYAEKEGTFTASERRVQRVRKAEPGRSEERRVGKECR
;
A
#
# COMPACT_ATOMS: atom_id res chain seq x y z
N MET A 1 0.98 -7.99 -1.77
CA MET A 1 0.21 -9.12 -1.22
C MET A 1 1.16 -10.31 -1.04
N THR A 2 1.02 -11.07 0.03
CA THR A 2 1.77 -12.32 0.22
C THR A 2 1.21 -13.46 -0.63
N ASN A 3 -0.09 -13.42 -0.93
CA ASN A 3 -0.84 -14.46 -1.62
C ASN A 3 -1.49 -13.97 -2.92
N SER A 4 -1.95 -14.90 -3.74
CA SER A 4 -2.64 -14.62 -4.99
C SER A 4 -4.08 -14.17 -4.75
N VAL A 5 -4.61 -13.29 -5.62
CA VAL A 5 -6.00 -12.83 -5.56
C VAL A 5 -7.01 -13.99 -5.70
N ASN A 6 -6.63 -15.06 -6.38
CA ASN A 6 -7.52 -16.22 -6.52
C ASN A 6 -7.67 -17.02 -5.22
N GLU A 7 -6.69 -16.98 -4.35
CA GLU A 7 -6.69 -17.70 -3.08
C GLU A 7 -7.75 -17.20 -2.09
N ILE A 8 -8.26 -15.96 -2.30
CA ILE A 8 -9.39 -15.39 -1.54
C ILE A 8 -10.61 -16.35 -1.53
N LEU A 9 -10.80 -17.08 -2.62
CA LEU A 9 -11.95 -17.99 -2.73
C LEU A 9 -11.85 -19.26 -1.85
N ASP A 10 -10.65 -19.55 -1.36
CA ASP A 10 -10.34 -20.73 -0.55
C ASP A 10 -9.98 -20.35 0.90
N GLU A 11 -10.11 -19.07 1.27
CA GLU A 11 -9.93 -18.61 2.65
C GLU A 11 -11.15 -18.97 3.52
N ASP A 12 -10.91 -19.30 4.78
CA ASP A 12 -11.95 -19.58 5.77
C ASP A 12 -12.36 -18.29 6.51
N LEU A 13 -11.47 -17.31 6.56
CA LEU A 13 -11.70 -15.99 7.17
C LEU A 13 -11.03 -14.87 6.36
N LEU A 14 -11.80 -13.84 6.04
CA LEU A 14 -11.32 -12.57 5.51
C LEU A 14 -11.34 -11.52 6.63
N PHE A 15 -10.17 -10.96 6.96
CA PHE A 15 -10.05 -9.82 7.86
C PHE A 15 -9.75 -8.56 7.03
N VAL A 16 -10.78 -7.74 6.79
CA VAL A 16 -10.70 -6.53 5.96
C VAL A 16 -10.66 -5.31 6.86
N ILE A 17 -9.60 -4.52 6.80
CA ILE A 17 -9.39 -3.36 7.66
C ILE A 17 -8.99 -2.12 6.86
N GLY A 18 -9.64 -0.99 7.12
CA GLY A 18 -9.35 0.29 6.46
C GLY A 18 -9.44 0.20 4.93
N SER A 19 -10.45 -0.53 4.41
CA SER A 19 -10.61 -0.77 2.98
C SER A 19 -12.06 -0.82 2.53
N ASN A 20 -12.44 0.07 1.62
CA ASN A 20 -13.68 -0.05 0.86
C ASN A 20 -13.43 -0.81 -0.45
N THR A 21 -13.18 -2.12 -0.31
CA THR A 21 -12.72 -2.98 -1.40
C THR A 21 -13.71 -3.06 -2.57
N THR A 22 -15.01 -2.93 -2.31
CA THR A 22 -16.03 -3.00 -3.36
C THR A 22 -16.01 -1.81 -4.32
N GLU A 23 -15.58 -0.65 -3.86
CA GLU A 23 -15.42 0.56 -4.67
C GLU A 23 -14.03 0.68 -5.27
N ALA A 24 -12.98 0.58 -4.41
CA ALA A 24 -11.60 0.81 -4.83
C ALA A 24 -10.97 -0.38 -5.59
N HIS A 25 -11.43 -1.61 -5.33
CA HIS A 25 -10.89 -2.85 -5.90
C HIS A 25 -12.02 -3.81 -6.31
N PRO A 26 -12.88 -3.47 -7.27
CA PRO A 26 -14.14 -4.18 -7.54
C PRO A 26 -13.94 -5.66 -7.88
N VAL A 27 -12.88 -6.02 -8.61
CA VAL A 27 -12.58 -7.43 -8.95
C VAL A 27 -12.26 -8.25 -7.70
N ILE A 28 -11.50 -7.69 -6.77
CA ILE A 28 -11.19 -8.32 -5.48
C ILE A 28 -12.46 -8.37 -4.61
N GLY A 29 -13.22 -7.27 -4.57
CA GLY A 29 -14.50 -7.20 -3.86
C GLY A 29 -15.51 -8.26 -4.31
N ILE A 30 -15.58 -8.54 -5.62
CA ILE A 30 -16.41 -9.63 -6.16
C ILE A 30 -15.97 -10.98 -5.61
N LYS A 31 -14.66 -11.28 -5.58
CA LYS A 31 -14.14 -12.53 -5.04
C LYS A 31 -14.41 -12.66 -3.54
N MET A 32 -14.24 -11.59 -2.76
CA MET A 32 -14.59 -11.59 -1.34
C MET A 32 -16.08 -11.89 -1.13
N LYS A 33 -16.97 -11.24 -1.88
CA LYS A 33 -18.41 -11.51 -1.83
C LYS A 33 -18.74 -12.97 -2.22
N GLN A 34 -18.05 -13.52 -3.21
CA GLN A 34 -18.21 -14.93 -3.60
C GLN A 34 -17.76 -15.87 -2.49
N ALA A 35 -16.60 -15.62 -1.86
CA ALA A 35 -16.11 -16.39 -0.73
C ALA A 35 -17.11 -16.37 0.44
N VAL A 36 -17.58 -15.18 0.84
CA VAL A 36 -18.58 -15.02 1.91
C VAL A 36 -19.89 -15.79 1.61
N ARG A 37 -20.38 -15.74 0.37
CA ARG A 37 -21.56 -16.52 -0.03
C ARG A 37 -21.36 -18.04 0.02
N ARG A 38 -20.11 -18.50 -0.02
CA ARG A 38 -19.72 -19.93 0.13
C ARG A 38 -19.50 -20.34 1.58
N GLY A 39 -19.59 -19.39 2.53
CA GLY A 39 -19.46 -19.67 3.95
C GLY A 39 -18.19 -19.15 4.61
N THR A 40 -17.28 -18.49 3.85
CA THR A 40 -16.11 -17.81 4.43
C THR A 40 -16.59 -16.73 5.41
N LYS A 41 -16.03 -16.73 6.61
CA LYS A 41 -16.30 -15.68 7.60
C LYS A 41 -15.66 -14.36 7.19
N LEU A 42 -16.30 -13.25 7.51
CA LEU A 42 -15.81 -11.92 7.19
C LEU A 42 -15.82 -11.04 8.45
N ILE A 43 -14.66 -10.51 8.80
CA ILE A 43 -14.50 -9.43 9.77
C ILE A 43 -14.18 -8.16 8.99
N VAL A 44 -14.94 -7.09 9.22
CA VAL A 44 -14.67 -5.77 8.65
C VAL A 44 -14.39 -4.78 9.76
N VAL A 45 -13.26 -4.10 9.68
CA VAL A 45 -12.82 -3.06 10.61
C VAL A 45 -12.77 -1.74 9.82
N ASP A 46 -13.80 -0.94 9.96
CA ASP A 46 -13.93 0.33 9.24
C ASP A 46 -14.96 1.21 9.97
N PRO A 47 -14.68 2.50 10.20
CA PRO A 47 -15.66 3.43 10.83
C PRO A 47 -16.92 3.59 9.99
N ARG A 48 -16.83 3.40 8.67
CA ARG A 48 -17.95 3.45 7.73
C ARG A 48 -18.56 2.06 7.54
N ARG A 49 -19.87 2.02 7.46
CA ARG A 49 -20.59 0.79 7.07
C ARG A 49 -20.52 0.60 5.56
N THR A 50 -19.36 0.11 5.08
CA THR A 50 -19.16 -0.25 3.67
C THR A 50 -20.09 -1.40 3.23
N GLU A 51 -20.15 -1.70 1.95
CA GLU A 51 -20.96 -2.84 1.46
C GLU A 51 -20.49 -4.17 2.07
N LEU A 52 -19.18 -4.39 2.19
CA LEU A 52 -18.64 -5.57 2.86
C LEU A 52 -18.99 -5.60 4.35
N ALA A 53 -19.02 -4.45 5.03
CA ALA A 53 -19.47 -4.39 6.43
C ALA A 53 -20.93 -4.80 6.59
N GLY A 54 -21.76 -4.54 5.57
CA GLY A 54 -23.15 -5.01 5.52
C GLY A 54 -23.30 -6.53 5.37
N MET A 55 -22.25 -7.23 4.91
CA MET A 55 -22.20 -8.68 4.75
C MET A 55 -21.32 -9.36 5.83
N ALA A 56 -20.68 -8.59 6.69
CA ALA A 56 -19.72 -9.09 7.65
C ALA A 56 -20.39 -9.97 8.72
N HIS A 57 -19.69 -11.04 9.11
CA HIS A 57 -19.98 -11.80 10.31
C HIS A 57 -19.76 -10.95 11.56
N LEU A 58 -18.73 -10.09 11.53
CA LEU A 58 -18.41 -9.14 12.59
C LEU A 58 -17.96 -7.81 11.95
N TRP A 59 -18.67 -6.73 12.27
CA TRP A 59 -18.27 -5.38 11.88
C TRP A 59 -17.83 -4.60 13.13
N LEU A 60 -16.62 -4.05 13.06
CA LEU A 60 -15.99 -3.28 14.13
C LEU A 60 -15.86 -1.81 13.70
N PRO A 61 -16.84 -0.94 14.01
CA PRO A 61 -16.81 0.49 13.68
C PRO A 61 -15.92 1.28 14.65
N LEU A 62 -14.62 1.08 14.59
CA LEU A 62 -13.67 1.75 15.46
C LEU A 62 -13.65 3.27 15.24
N ARG A 63 -13.25 4.03 16.25
CA ARG A 63 -12.91 5.45 16.08
C ARG A 63 -11.70 5.60 15.16
N SER A 64 -11.77 6.55 14.23
CA SER A 64 -10.65 6.79 13.27
C SER A 64 -9.34 7.06 14.01
N GLY A 65 -8.25 6.46 13.52
CA GLY A 65 -6.90 6.62 14.10
C GLY A 65 -6.60 5.74 15.32
N THR A 66 -7.46 4.77 15.63
CA THR A 66 -7.28 3.87 16.79
C THR A 66 -6.91 2.44 16.42
N ASP A 67 -6.48 2.22 15.18
CA ASP A 67 -6.14 0.92 14.60
C ASP A 67 -5.07 0.18 15.41
N ILE A 68 -4.00 0.90 15.82
CA ILE A 68 -2.93 0.33 16.65
C ILE A 68 -3.49 -0.25 17.95
N ALA A 69 -4.40 0.48 18.62
CA ALA A 69 -4.96 0.01 19.87
C ALA A 69 -5.81 -1.25 19.68
N LEU A 70 -6.62 -1.29 18.61
CA LEU A 70 -7.41 -2.47 18.27
C LEU A 70 -6.53 -3.70 18.03
N ILE A 71 -5.53 -3.58 17.17
CA ILE A 71 -4.66 -4.70 16.78
C ILE A 71 -3.80 -5.16 17.96
N ASN A 72 -3.25 -4.23 18.76
CA ASN A 72 -2.51 -4.58 19.98
C ASN A 72 -3.40 -5.30 20.99
N GLY A 73 -4.65 -4.85 21.16
CA GLY A 73 -5.62 -5.53 22.01
C GLY A 73 -5.94 -6.95 21.53
N MET A 74 -6.12 -7.15 20.23
CA MET A 74 -6.28 -8.48 19.64
C MET A 74 -5.08 -9.37 19.93
N MET A 75 -3.85 -8.87 19.67
CA MET A 75 -2.61 -9.64 19.94
C MET A 75 -2.47 -9.98 21.42
N ARG A 76 -2.78 -9.05 22.32
CA ARG A 76 -2.78 -9.31 23.77
C ARG A 76 -3.74 -10.45 24.15
N ILE A 77 -4.97 -10.42 23.65
CA ILE A 77 -5.95 -11.49 23.88
C ILE A 77 -5.41 -12.82 23.37
N ILE A 78 -4.88 -12.85 22.13
CA ILE A 78 -4.32 -14.05 21.51
C ILE A 78 -3.24 -14.67 22.40
N VAL A 79 -2.33 -13.85 22.94
CA VAL A 79 -1.26 -14.32 23.82
C VAL A 79 -1.80 -14.81 25.18
N LYS A 80 -2.75 -14.09 25.79
CA LYS A 80 -3.33 -14.47 27.09
C LYS A 80 -4.15 -15.75 27.03
N GLU A 81 -4.75 -16.02 25.87
CA GLU A 81 -5.54 -17.24 25.62
C GLU A 81 -4.68 -18.42 25.06
N GLY A 82 -3.40 -18.17 24.77
CA GLY A 82 -2.52 -19.19 24.22
C GLY A 82 -2.84 -19.60 22.78
N TRP A 83 -3.36 -18.70 21.97
CA TRP A 83 -3.73 -18.95 20.57
C TRP A 83 -2.63 -18.57 19.56
N GLN A 84 -1.47 -18.11 20.02
CA GLN A 84 -0.32 -17.84 19.18
C GLN A 84 0.31 -19.13 18.63
N ASP A 85 0.96 -19.04 17.48
CA ASP A 85 1.74 -20.14 16.92
C ASP A 85 3.18 -20.08 17.44
N GLU A 86 3.44 -20.76 18.57
CA GLU A 86 4.75 -20.76 19.22
C GLU A 86 5.86 -21.36 18.34
N ALA A 87 5.52 -22.38 17.54
CA ALA A 87 6.48 -23.03 16.67
C ALA A 87 6.92 -22.07 15.56
N TYR A 88 5.95 -21.38 14.95
CA TYR A 88 6.22 -20.38 13.91
C TYR A 88 7.01 -19.20 14.48
N ILE A 89 6.63 -18.71 15.65
CA ILE A 89 7.33 -17.57 16.32
C ILE A 89 8.80 -17.95 16.54
N LYS A 90 9.06 -19.10 17.13
CA LYS A 90 10.42 -19.57 17.45
C LYS A 90 11.30 -19.76 16.21
N GLU A 91 10.70 -20.25 15.12
CA GLU A 91 11.44 -20.54 13.87
C GLU A 91 11.66 -19.28 13.01
N ARG A 92 10.70 -18.33 13.00
CA ARG A 92 10.61 -17.31 11.94
C ARG A 92 10.47 -15.87 12.42
N CYS A 93 10.39 -15.64 13.72
CA CYS A 93 10.19 -14.29 14.25
C CYS A 93 11.35 -13.84 15.15
N GLU A 94 11.56 -12.55 15.17
CA GLU A 94 12.48 -11.85 16.06
C GLU A 94 11.71 -10.83 16.90
N GLY A 95 12.22 -10.49 18.09
CA GLY A 95 11.66 -9.42 18.94
C GLY A 95 10.31 -9.76 19.60
N TYR A 96 10.02 -11.03 19.84
CA TYR A 96 8.76 -11.45 20.45
C TYR A 96 8.57 -10.87 21.86
N GLU A 97 9.63 -10.86 22.68
CA GLU A 97 9.60 -10.31 24.03
C GLU A 97 9.28 -8.82 24.04
N ALA A 98 9.86 -8.05 23.11
CA ALA A 98 9.53 -6.63 22.95
C ALA A 98 8.08 -6.40 22.50
N LEU A 99 7.53 -7.30 21.68
CA LEU A 99 6.11 -7.27 21.34
C LEU A 99 5.24 -7.49 22.58
N LEU A 100 5.57 -8.48 23.43
CA LEU A 100 4.83 -8.77 24.67
C LEU A 100 4.79 -7.55 25.62
N GLU A 101 5.93 -6.89 25.80
CA GLU A 101 5.99 -5.64 26.60
C GLU A 101 5.10 -4.55 26.00
N CYS A 102 5.16 -4.37 24.68
CA CYS A 102 4.36 -3.36 23.98
C CYS A 102 2.85 -3.58 24.14
N ILE A 103 2.37 -4.82 23.99
CA ILE A 103 0.93 -5.12 24.00
C ILE A 103 0.35 -5.25 25.41
N GLU A 104 1.15 -5.43 26.46
CA GLU A 104 0.66 -5.70 27.82
C GLU A 104 -0.27 -4.61 28.36
N SER A 105 -0.03 -3.36 28.00
CA SER A 105 -0.84 -2.23 28.42
C SER A 105 -2.19 -2.12 27.69
N TYR A 106 -2.42 -2.89 26.62
CA TYR A 106 -3.67 -2.83 25.83
C TYR A 106 -4.72 -3.83 26.32
N THR A 107 -5.17 -3.63 27.58
CA THR A 107 -6.25 -4.45 28.15
C THR A 107 -7.56 -4.25 27.38
N PRO A 108 -8.48 -5.22 27.37
CA PRO A 108 -9.76 -5.08 26.66
C PRO A 108 -10.53 -3.82 27.04
N GLU A 109 -10.53 -3.44 28.34
CA GLU A 109 -11.20 -2.24 28.87
C GLU A 109 -10.55 -0.96 28.29
N ARG A 110 -9.21 -0.92 28.24
CA ARG A 110 -8.47 0.21 27.67
C ARG A 110 -8.72 0.33 26.18
N VAL A 111 -8.72 -0.79 25.46
CA VAL A 111 -8.99 -0.81 24.02
C VAL A 111 -10.41 -0.36 23.72
N GLU A 112 -11.41 -0.83 24.48
CA GLU A 112 -12.80 -0.38 24.39
C GLU A 112 -12.90 1.14 24.60
N ALA A 113 -12.26 1.67 25.63
CA ALA A 113 -12.25 3.11 25.91
C ALA A 113 -11.63 3.94 24.76
N ILE A 114 -10.54 3.45 24.13
CA ILE A 114 -9.86 4.12 23.02
C ILE A 114 -10.65 3.99 21.72
N THR A 115 -11.03 2.77 21.37
CA THR A 115 -11.57 2.45 20.02
C THR A 115 -13.08 2.61 19.91
N GLY A 116 -13.79 2.49 21.03
CA GLY A 116 -15.25 2.40 21.08
C GLY A 116 -15.79 1.00 20.72
N ILE A 117 -14.92 0.02 20.47
CA ILE A 117 -15.33 -1.36 20.17
C ILE A 117 -15.57 -2.09 21.50
N PRO A 118 -16.75 -2.70 21.70
CA PRO A 118 -17.02 -3.50 22.90
C PRO A 118 -16.00 -4.64 23.05
N ARG A 119 -15.54 -4.86 24.27
CA ARG A 119 -14.52 -5.88 24.56
C ARG A 119 -14.93 -7.29 24.15
N GLU A 120 -16.23 -7.61 24.18
CA GLU A 120 -16.76 -8.89 23.69
C GLU A 120 -16.54 -9.05 22.18
N GLN A 121 -16.72 -7.99 21.42
CA GLN A 121 -16.45 -7.99 19.95
C GLN A 121 -14.95 -8.03 19.66
N LEU A 122 -14.13 -7.33 20.46
CA LEU A 122 -12.68 -7.41 20.36
C LEU A 122 -12.18 -8.85 20.61
N TYR A 123 -12.70 -9.50 21.66
CA TYR A 123 -12.39 -10.88 21.98
C TYR A 123 -12.78 -11.83 20.86
N GLU A 124 -14.00 -11.69 20.34
CA GLU A 124 -14.50 -12.52 19.23
C GLU A 124 -13.66 -12.34 17.95
N ALA A 125 -13.24 -11.09 17.62
CA ALA A 125 -12.36 -10.83 16.49
C ALA A 125 -11.00 -11.52 16.65
N ALA A 126 -10.39 -11.40 17.85
CA ALA A 126 -9.13 -12.04 18.18
C ALA A 126 -9.23 -13.57 18.08
N ARG A 127 -10.30 -14.14 18.67
CA ARG A 127 -10.56 -15.57 18.64
C ARG A 127 -10.75 -16.08 17.23
N LEU A 128 -11.65 -15.47 16.45
CA LEU A 128 -11.92 -15.88 15.09
C LEU A 128 -10.66 -15.84 14.23
N TYR A 129 -9.89 -14.75 14.33
CA TYR A 129 -8.69 -14.62 13.53
C TYR A 129 -7.62 -15.67 13.90
N ALA A 130 -7.32 -15.81 15.20
CA ALA A 130 -6.25 -16.70 15.65
C ALA A 130 -6.57 -18.19 15.50
N THR A 131 -7.84 -18.59 15.65
CA THR A 131 -8.24 -20.00 15.60
C THR A 131 -8.67 -20.49 14.22
N THR A 132 -8.73 -19.60 13.22
CA THR A 132 -9.04 -19.96 11.83
C THR A 132 -7.73 -20.15 11.05
N ARG A 133 -7.52 -21.35 10.49
CA ARG A 133 -6.24 -21.67 9.85
C ARG A 133 -5.97 -20.84 8.58
N LYS A 134 -6.97 -20.70 7.71
CA LYS A 134 -6.84 -19.95 6.46
C LYS A 134 -7.45 -18.57 6.63
N ALA A 135 -6.69 -17.65 7.21
CA ALA A 135 -7.12 -16.29 7.48
C ALA A 135 -6.22 -15.26 6.80
N GLY A 136 -6.80 -14.45 5.90
CA GLY A 136 -6.10 -13.37 5.21
C GLY A 136 -6.47 -11.99 5.75
N ILE A 137 -5.46 -11.15 5.92
CA ILE A 137 -5.61 -9.72 6.21
C ILE A 137 -5.59 -8.94 4.90
N PHE A 138 -6.57 -8.07 4.69
CA PHE A 138 -6.67 -7.18 3.53
C PHE A 138 -6.82 -5.74 3.99
N TYR A 139 -5.96 -4.85 3.50
CA TYR A 139 -5.97 -3.45 3.91
C TYR A 139 -5.58 -2.50 2.77
N THR A 140 -5.97 -1.23 2.90
CA THR A 140 -5.63 -0.15 1.97
C THR A 140 -5.23 1.12 2.70
N LEU A 141 -5.55 2.26 2.13
CA LEU A 141 -5.17 3.59 2.60
C LEU A 141 -5.72 3.93 3.99
N GLY A 142 -6.86 3.34 4.40
CA GLY A 142 -7.38 3.49 5.77
C GLY A 142 -6.45 2.97 6.87
N ILE A 143 -5.40 2.22 6.49
CA ILE A 143 -4.32 1.80 7.38
C ILE A 143 -3.06 2.61 7.16
N THR A 144 -2.71 2.91 5.89
CA THR A 144 -1.41 3.48 5.54
C THR A 144 -1.37 5.00 5.59
N GLU A 145 -2.48 5.68 5.32
CA GLU A 145 -2.56 7.15 5.31
C GLU A 145 -2.92 7.74 6.68
N HIS A 146 -2.12 7.39 7.66
CA HIS A 146 -2.14 7.95 9.02
C HIS A 146 -0.75 8.48 9.37
N ILE A 147 -0.65 9.40 10.31
CA ILE A 147 0.64 9.83 10.89
C ILE A 147 1.43 8.60 11.37
N CYS A 148 0.76 7.59 11.91
CA CYS A 148 1.34 6.32 12.36
C CYS A 148 1.19 5.18 11.33
N GLY A 149 0.96 5.46 10.04
CA GLY A 149 0.67 4.46 9.01
C GLY A 149 1.69 3.33 8.91
N THR A 150 2.99 3.65 9.01
CA THR A 150 4.04 2.64 9.06
C THR A 150 3.86 1.68 10.24
N ASN A 151 3.51 2.19 11.41
CA ASN A 151 3.28 1.37 12.60
C ASN A 151 1.99 0.55 12.49
N ASN A 152 0.94 1.08 11.86
CA ASN A 152 -0.27 0.33 11.56
C ASN A 152 0.06 -0.90 10.70
N VAL A 153 0.83 -0.74 9.62
CA VAL A 153 1.24 -1.85 8.75
C VAL A 153 2.10 -2.87 9.49
N LYS A 154 3.06 -2.41 10.31
CA LYS A 154 3.89 -3.30 11.15
C LYS A 154 3.03 -4.11 12.13
N ASN A 155 2.00 -3.49 12.73
CA ASN A 155 1.09 -4.19 13.64
C ASN A 155 0.27 -5.26 12.93
N LEU A 156 -0.22 -5.01 11.73
CA LEU A 156 -0.88 -6.06 10.94
C LEU A 156 0.07 -7.21 10.59
N ALA A 157 1.34 -6.87 10.28
CA ALA A 157 2.36 -7.87 10.06
C ALA A 157 2.63 -8.70 11.33
N ASN A 158 2.75 -8.04 12.48
CA ASN A 158 2.94 -8.71 13.77
C ASN A 158 1.76 -9.63 14.12
N LEU A 159 0.52 -9.19 13.87
CA LEU A 159 -0.66 -10.03 14.07
C LEU A 159 -0.61 -11.31 13.22
N GLY A 160 -0.25 -11.20 11.93
CA GLY A 160 -0.11 -12.35 11.04
C GLY A 160 1.06 -13.26 11.41
N LEU A 161 2.19 -12.70 11.86
CA LEU A 161 3.36 -13.46 12.33
C LEU A 161 3.05 -14.19 13.65
N LEU A 162 2.38 -13.51 14.59
CA LEU A 162 2.01 -14.07 15.90
C LEU A 162 1.15 -15.33 15.77
N THR A 163 0.30 -15.39 14.76
CA THR A 163 -0.64 -16.49 14.50
C THR A 163 -0.18 -17.46 13.42
N GLY A 164 1.02 -17.26 12.86
CA GLY A 164 1.57 -18.09 11.80
C GLY A 164 0.84 -18.02 10.46
N HIS A 165 0.03 -16.98 10.22
CA HIS A 165 -0.77 -16.82 9.00
C HIS A 165 0.02 -16.29 7.80
N ILE A 166 1.29 -16.62 7.67
CA ILE A 166 2.14 -16.21 6.56
C ILE A 166 2.93 -17.40 6.03
N GLY A 167 3.02 -17.53 4.70
CA GLY A 167 3.89 -18.50 4.05
C GLY A 167 3.21 -19.79 3.58
N PHE A 168 1.88 -19.82 3.57
CA PHE A 168 1.11 -20.93 2.99
C PHE A 168 -0.13 -20.41 2.21
N PRO A 169 -0.74 -21.24 1.34
CA PRO A 169 -1.88 -20.82 0.54
C PRO A 169 -3.10 -20.39 1.36
N SER A 170 -3.79 -19.39 0.89
CA SER A 170 -5.07 -18.88 1.44
C SER A 170 -4.94 -18.33 2.87
N ALA A 171 -3.77 -17.79 3.21
CA ALA A 171 -3.55 -17.03 4.43
C ALA A 171 -2.38 -16.06 4.25
N GLY A 172 -2.52 -14.84 4.72
CA GLY A 172 -1.44 -13.87 4.55
C GLY A 172 -1.82 -12.44 4.82
N ILE A 173 -0.90 -11.55 4.44
CA ILE A 173 -1.04 -10.11 4.58
C ILE A 173 -1.07 -9.49 3.19
N ASN A 174 -2.20 -8.89 2.86
CA ASN A 174 -2.54 -8.51 1.52
C ASN A 174 -2.85 -7.01 1.41
N PRO A 175 -1.81 -6.14 1.29
CA PRO A 175 -2.00 -4.75 0.91
C PRO A 175 -2.60 -4.68 -0.49
N LEU A 176 -3.76 -4.04 -0.62
CA LEU A 176 -4.42 -3.83 -1.90
C LEU A 176 -3.93 -2.50 -2.48
N ARG A 177 -3.11 -2.60 -3.52
CA ARG A 177 -2.53 -1.42 -4.19
C ARG A 177 -3.58 -0.67 -4.98
N GLY A 178 -3.58 0.66 -4.92
CA GLY A 178 -4.57 1.51 -5.58
C GLY A 178 -4.32 1.71 -7.07
N GLN A 179 -3.13 2.21 -7.43
CA GLN A 179 -2.81 2.61 -8.80
C GLN A 179 -2.43 1.42 -9.66
N ASN A 180 -2.77 1.52 -10.95
CA ASN A 180 -2.35 0.55 -11.94
C ASN A 180 -0.80 0.50 -12.05
N ASN A 181 -0.23 -0.69 -11.99
CA ASN A 181 1.22 -0.93 -12.06
C ASN A 181 2.06 -0.25 -10.97
N VAL A 182 1.47 0.21 -9.85
CA VAL A 182 2.28 0.80 -8.76
C VAL A 182 3.28 -0.19 -8.19
N GLN A 183 2.96 -1.48 -8.17
CA GLN A 183 3.92 -2.52 -7.77
C GLN A 183 5.12 -2.55 -8.70
N GLY A 184 4.90 -2.55 -10.02
CA GLY A 184 5.98 -2.56 -11.02
C GLY A 184 6.80 -1.27 -11.01
N ALA A 185 6.17 -0.12 -10.78
CA ALA A 185 6.88 1.14 -10.62
C ALA A 185 7.83 1.09 -9.41
N CYS A 186 7.37 0.58 -8.26
CA CYS A 186 8.22 0.39 -7.09
C CYS A 186 9.35 -0.63 -7.35
N ASP A 187 9.04 -1.76 -8.01
CA ASP A 187 10.03 -2.78 -8.37
C ASP A 187 11.17 -2.20 -9.25
N MET A 188 10.85 -1.22 -10.08
CA MET A 188 11.79 -0.52 -10.97
C MET A 188 12.38 0.76 -10.40
N ALA A 189 12.25 0.97 -9.08
CA ALA A 189 12.83 2.09 -8.35
C ALA A 189 12.16 3.46 -8.56
N ALA A 190 10.87 3.51 -8.82
CA ALA A 190 10.11 4.74 -8.63
C ALA A 190 9.91 5.03 -7.12
N LEU A 191 11.02 5.05 -6.40
CA LEU A 191 11.14 5.26 -4.95
C LEU A 191 12.39 6.08 -4.66
N PRO A 192 12.34 7.05 -3.74
CA PRO A 192 13.49 7.94 -3.48
C PRO A 192 14.69 7.25 -2.83
N SER A 193 14.49 6.10 -2.20
CA SER A 193 15.49 5.41 -1.38
C SER A 193 16.06 4.13 -1.99
N ASP A 194 15.60 3.74 -3.18
CA ASP A 194 15.88 2.41 -3.70
C ASP A 194 16.33 2.42 -5.17
N PHE A 195 17.25 1.53 -5.50
CA PHE A 195 17.52 1.05 -6.85
C PHE A 195 16.54 -0.05 -7.26
N PRO A 196 16.48 -0.45 -8.54
CA PRO A 196 15.64 -1.56 -8.98
C PRO A 196 15.79 -2.80 -8.10
N GLY A 197 14.65 -3.44 -7.78
CA GLY A 197 14.62 -4.60 -6.88
C GLY A 197 14.79 -4.26 -5.40
N TYR A 198 14.41 -3.04 -5.00
CA TYR A 198 14.46 -2.57 -3.59
C TYR A 198 15.86 -2.58 -2.98
N GLN A 199 16.89 -2.39 -3.79
CA GLN A 199 18.26 -2.26 -3.31
C GLN A 199 18.49 -0.86 -2.79
N LYS A 200 18.90 -0.72 -1.52
CA LYS A 200 19.05 0.60 -0.89
C LYS A 200 20.16 1.43 -1.54
N VAL A 201 19.88 2.70 -1.84
CA VAL A 201 20.87 3.65 -2.40
C VAL A 201 22.00 3.94 -1.41
N THR A 202 21.75 3.76 -0.12
CA THR A 202 22.72 3.95 0.96
C THR A 202 23.67 2.77 1.18
N ASP A 203 23.39 1.62 0.52
CA ASP A 203 24.27 0.44 0.59
C ASP A 203 25.46 0.63 -0.36
N PRO A 204 26.71 0.68 0.13
CA PRO A 204 27.88 0.93 -0.70
C PRO A 204 28.12 -0.14 -1.78
N GLU A 205 27.81 -1.40 -1.49
CA GLU A 205 27.96 -2.49 -2.47
C GLU A 205 26.96 -2.35 -3.61
N LYS A 206 25.71 -2.02 -3.28
CA LYS A 206 24.65 -1.81 -4.28
C LYS A 206 24.91 -0.55 -5.09
N LEU A 207 25.34 0.53 -4.44
CA LEU A 207 25.74 1.75 -5.11
C LEU A 207 26.84 1.47 -6.16
N ALA A 208 27.92 0.81 -5.75
CA ALA A 208 29.03 0.47 -6.65
C ALA A 208 28.58 -0.45 -7.80
N PHE A 209 27.67 -1.41 -7.53
CA PHE A 209 27.10 -2.26 -8.57
C PHE A 209 26.34 -1.45 -9.63
N PHE A 210 25.44 -0.54 -9.23
CA PHE A 210 24.66 0.26 -10.15
C PHE A 210 25.48 1.35 -10.85
N GLU A 211 26.50 1.94 -10.19
CA GLU A 211 27.48 2.83 -10.84
C GLU A 211 28.19 2.12 -12.00
N LYS A 212 28.64 0.89 -11.75
CA LYS A 212 29.27 0.06 -12.79
C LYS A 212 28.31 -0.31 -13.91
N LEU A 213 27.08 -0.72 -13.55
CA LEU A 213 26.07 -1.14 -14.53
C LEU A 213 25.65 0.01 -15.46
N TRP A 214 25.47 1.21 -14.91
CA TRP A 214 25.00 2.38 -15.66
C TRP A 214 26.15 3.27 -16.18
N GLY A 215 27.39 2.94 -15.86
CA GLY A 215 28.58 3.62 -16.34
C GLY A 215 28.72 5.06 -15.87
N ARG A 216 28.18 5.40 -14.70
CA ARG A 216 28.19 6.77 -14.17
C ARG A 216 28.18 6.79 -12.65
N LYS A 217 28.69 7.90 -12.08
CA LYS A 217 28.59 8.16 -10.64
C LYS A 217 27.14 8.45 -10.23
N LEU A 218 26.73 7.89 -9.12
CA LEU A 218 25.40 8.02 -8.54
C LEU A 218 25.45 8.64 -7.14
N SER A 219 24.32 9.18 -6.67
CA SER A 219 24.17 9.62 -5.30
C SER A 219 23.89 8.43 -4.39
N GLY A 220 24.64 8.29 -3.31
CA GLY A 220 24.34 7.36 -2.23
C GLY A 220 23.36 7.94 -1.18
N LYS A 221 22.73 9.08 -1.47
CA LYS A 221 21.74 9.71 -0.59
C LYS A 221 20.34 9.44 -1.13
N PRO A 222 19.37 9.10 -0.27
CA PRO A 222 17.95 9.06 -0.68
C PRO A 222 17.50 10.39 -1.30
N GLY A 223 16.63 10.32 -2.29
CA GLY A 223 15.94 11.49 -2.82
C GLY A 223 14.86 11.99 -1.87
N TYR A 224 14.28 13.13 -2.20
CA TYR A 224 13.15 13.71 -1.46
C TYR A 224 11.88 12.90 -1.63
N LYS A 225 11.04 12.88 -0.60
CA LYS A 225 9.62 12.52 -0.72
C LYS A 225 8.83 13.72 -1.26
N ILE A 226 7.62 13.52 -1.75
CA ILE A 226 6.83 14.58 -2.39
C ILE A 226 6.68 15.83 -1.52
N PRO A 227 6.29 15.76 -0.23
CA PRO A 227 6.22 16.98 0.59
C PRO A 227 7.59 17.70 0.70
N GLU A 228 8.67 16.94 0.88
CA GLU A 228 10.03 17.48 0.97
C GLU A 228 10.49 18.15 -0.34
N MET A 229 9.97 17.69 -1.50
CA MET A 229 10.24 18.34 -2.79
C MET A 229 9.65 19.75 -2.84
N PHE A 230 8.42 19.93 -2.35
CA PHE A 230 7.79 21.25 -2.33
C PHE A 230 8.42 22.16 -1.29
N ASP A 231 8.81 21.65 -0.12
CA ASP A 231 9.59 22.41 0.86
C ASP A 231 10.92 22.89 0.24
N ALA A 232 11.64 22.00 -0.44
CA ALA A 232 12.90 22.33 -1.12
C ALA A 232 12.71 23.32 -2.28
N ALA A 233 11.55 23.32 -2.96
CA ALA A 233 11.21 24.32 -3.96
C ALA A 233 11.01 25.71 -3.33
N HIS A 234 10.28 25.79 -2.21
CA HIS A 234 10.12 27.04 -1.46
C HIS A 234 11.44 27.61 -0.94
N GLU A 235 12.37 26.73 -0.55
CA GLU A 235 13.73 27.11 -0.12
C GLU A 235 14.65 27.48 -1.28
N GLY A 236 14.21 27.28 -2.54
CA GLY A 236 15.00 27.52 -3.74
C GLY A 236 16.13 26.50 -3.97
N THR A 237 16.14 25.39 -3.24
CA THR A 237 17.12 24.30 -3.40
C THR A 237 16.72 23.30 -4.48
N LEU A 238 15.41 23.11 -4.71
CA LEU A 238 14.87 22.38 -5.85
C LEU A 238 14.42 23.38 -6.93
N LYS A 239 15.11 23.39 -8.04
CA LYS A 239 14.93 24.41 -9.10
C LYS A 239 14.12 23.90 -10.29
N ALA A 240 14.07 22.59 -10.50
CA ALA A 240 13.37 22.00 -11.63
C ALA A 240 12.70 20.69 -11.24
N MET A 241 11.56 20.40 -11.86
CA MET A 241 10.82 19.15 -11.64
C MET A 241 10.32 18.57 -12.96
N PHE A 242 10.39 17.23 -13.07
CA PHE A 242 9.71 16.49 -14.11
C PHE A 242 8.62 15.61 -13.50
N VAL A 243 7.37 15.89 -13.81
CA VAL A 243 6.18 15.17 -13.34
C VAL A 243 5.71 14.22 -14.43
N MET A 244 5.50 12.95 -14.09
CA MET A 244 5.11 11.92 -15.04
C MET A 244 3.87 11.17 -14.57
N GLY A 245 2.72 11.41 -15.23
CA GLY A 245 1.48 10.68 -14.97
C GLY A 245 0.91 10.88 -13.58
N GLU A 246 1.05 12.08 -13.02
CA GLU A 246 0.55 12.46 -11.71
C GLU A 246 0.05 13.92 -11.72
N ASP A 247 -0.93 14.23 -10.87
CA ASP A 247 -1.44 15.59 -10.67
C ASP A 247 -1.28 16.05 -9.21
N PRO A 248 -0.05 16.38 -8.74
CA PRO A 248 0.21 16.77 -7.36
C PRO A 248 -0.65 17.95 -6.88
N VAL A 249 -1.03 18.88 -7.76
CA VAL A 249 -1.93 20.00 -7.40
C VAL A 249 -3.29 19.49 -6.89
N MET A 250 -3.74 18.32 -7.37
CA MET A 250 -5.02 17.72 -6.98
C MET A 250 -4.88 16.60 -5.94
N SER A 251 -3.75 15.89 -5.92
CA SER A 251 -3.57 14.71 -5.10
C SER A 251 -2.87 14.96 -3.77
N ASP A 252 -1.98 15.96 -3.70
CA ASP A 252 -1.18 16.18 -2.50
C ASP A 252 -1.91 17.07 -1.47
N PRO A 253 -1.62 16.88 -0.17
CA PRO A 253 -2.14 17.75 0.89
C PRO A 253 -1.67 19.19 0.68
N ASP A 254 -2.51 20.16 1.09
CA ASP A 254 -2.24 21.59 0.96
C ASP A 254 -1.93 22.04 -0.48
N ALA A 255 -2.95 22.02 -1.33
CA ALA A 255 -2.86 22.44 -2.72
C ALA A 255 -2.28 23.86 -2.90
N ASN A 256 -2.43 24.76 -1.92
CA ASN A 256 -1.84 26.10 -2.00
C ASN A 256 -0.32 26.08 -1.82
N HIS A 257 0.19 25.22 -0.93
CA HIS A 257 1.62 24.97 -0.76
C HIS A 257 2.23 24.39 -2.03
N VAL A 258 1.57 23.39 -2.61
CA VAL A 258 1.99 22.74 -3.86
C VAL A 258 2.06 23.74 -5.02
N LYS A 259 1.01 24.55 -5.22
CA LYS A 259 0.97 25.58 -6.29
C LYS A 259 2.11 26.58 -6.17
N LYS A 260 2.31 27.14 -4.96
CA LYS A 260 3.42 28.05 -4.70
C LYS A 260 4.79 27.40 -4.92
N GLY A 261 4.93 26.11 -4.61
CA GLY A 261 6.14 25.35 -4.88
C GLY A 261 6.43 25.25 -6.37
N PHE A 262 5.43 24.98 -7.22
CA PHE A 262 5.60 25.01 -8.67
C PHE A 262 5.95 26.41 -9.18
N GLU A 263 5.31 27.45 -8.67
CA GLU A 263 5.60 28.86 -9.03
C GLU A 263 7.02 29.30 -8.65
N ALA A 264 7.62 28.68 -7.63
CA ALA A 264 8.98 28.99 -7.18
C ALA A 264 10.08 28.31 -8.00
N MET A 265 9.74 27.29 -8.82
CA MET A 265 10.72 26.56 -9.63
C MET A 265 11.13 27.35 -10.87
N GLU A 266 12.38 27.15 -11.31
CA GLU A 266 12.90 27.73 -12.54
C GLU A 266 12.41 27.02 -13.80
N PHE A 267 12.06 25.72 -13.69
CA PHE A 267 11.62 24.89 -14.82
C PHE A 267 10.76 23.72 -14.38
N VAL A 268 9.60 23.54 -15.01
CA VAL A 268 8.69 22.42 -14.78
C VAL A 268 8.35 21.75 -16.12
N ALA A 269 8.61 20.45 -16.21
CA ALA A 269 8.17 19.62 -17.32
C ALA A 269 7.13 18.61 -16.84
N VAL A 270 6.06 18.42 -17.61
CA VAL A 270 5.00 17.48 -17.29
C VAL A 270 4.77 16.53 -18.45
N GLN A 271 4.69 15.24 -18.17
CA GLN A 271 4.27 14.24 -19.15
C GLN A 271 2.92 13.67 -18.72
N GLU A 272 1.86 13.95 -19.48
CA GLU A 272 0.49 13.63 -19.08
C GLU A 272 -0.39 13.31 -20.31
N ILE A 273 -1.45 12.51 -20.10
CA ILE A 273 -2.43 12.19 -21.14
C ILE A 273 -3.53 13.27 -21.27
N PHE A 274 -3.76 14.04 -20.22
CA PHE A 274 -4.72 15.13 -20.17
C PHE A 274 -4.08 16.43 -19.69
N MET A 275 -4.73 17.57 -19.93
CA MET A 275 -4.38 18.84 -19.30
C MET A 275 -4.82 18.84 -17.84
N SER A 276 -3.94 18.34 -16.96
CA SER A 276 -4.15 18.31 -15.51
C SER A 276 -3.99 19.72 -14.90
N GLU A 277 -4.37 19.87 -13.63
CA GLU A 277 -4.13 21.14 -12.90
C GLU A 277 -2.63 21.41 -12.76
N THR A 278 -1.81 20.39 -12.54
CA THR A 278 -0.34 20.49 -12.51
C THR A 278 0.23 20.91 -13.86
N ALA A 279 -0.34 20.43 -14.97
CA ALA A 279 0.13 20.80 -16.31
C ALA A 279 0.01 22.31 -16.60
N LYS A 280 -0.82 23.05 -15.88
CA LYS A 280 -0.95 24.51 -16.02
C LYS A 280 0.26 25.28 -15.50
N PHE A 281 1.10 24.65 -14.67
CA PHE A 281 2.36 25.23 -14.16
C PHE A 281 3.58 24.82 -14.99
N ALA A 282 3.40 24.01 -16.04
CA ALA A 282 4.51 23.47 -16.81
C ALA A 282 5.01 24.44 -17.88
N ASP A 283 6.33 24.57 -17.99
CA ASP A 283 7.00 25.23 -19.12
C ASP A 283 6.96 24.36 -20.36
N VAL A 284 7.00 23.02 -20.18
CA VAL A 284 6.95 22.03 -21.27
C VAL A 284 6.01 20.89 -20.92
N ILE A 285 5.11 20.57 -21.84
CA ILE A 285 4.20 19.43 -21.72
C ILE A 285 4.51 18.39 -22.80
N PHE A 286 4.76 17.16 -22.37
CA PHE A 286 4.92 16.00 -23.24
C PHE A 286 3.62 15.20 -23.26
N PRO A 287 2.93 15.10 -24.42
CA PRO A 287 1.78 14.22 -24.54
C PRO A 287 2.17 12.77 -24.30
N ALA A 288 1.50 12.11 -23.36
CA ALA A 288 1.71 10.72 -23.03
C ALA A 288 0.70 9.80 -23.72
N THR A 289 1.02 8.51 -23.76
CA THR A 289 0.12 7.44 -24.18
C THR A 289 -0.46 6.71 -22.98
N CYS A 290 -1.73 6.28 -23.08
CA CYS A 290 -2.34 5.41 -22.09
C CYS A 290 -1.80 3.96 -22.21
N TYR A 291 -2.19 3.09 -21.27
CA TYR A 291 -1.72 1.69 -21.29
C TYR A 291 -2.19 0.89 -22.51
N ALA A 292 -3.31 1.26 -23.12
CA ALA A 292 -3.83 0.60 -24.31
C ALA A 292 -3.04 0.94 -25.59
N GLU A 293 -2.28 2.02 -25.58
CA GLU A 293 -1.52 2.56 -26.70
C GLU A 293 -0.03 2.18 -26.67
N LYS A 294 0.41 1.41 -25.69
CA LYS A 294 1.84 1.03 -25.53
C LYS A 294 2.00 -0.44 -25.17
N GLU A 295 3.22 -0.93 -25.35
CA GLU A 295 3.62 -2.26 -24.91
C GLU A 295 4.51 -2.20 -23.69
N GLY A 296 4.52 -3.28 -22.90
CA GLY A 296 5.36 -3.38 -21.74
C GLY A 296 4.93 -4.49 -20.78
N THR A 297 5.24 -4.31 -19.51
CA THR A 297 4.83 -5.21 -18.45
C THR A 297 4.22 -4.44 -17.28
N PHE A 298 3.19 -4.99 -16.67
CA PHE A 298 2.61 -4.51 -15.43
C PHE A 298 2.74 -5.58 -14.36
N THR A 299 3.09 -5.17 -13.14
CA THR A 299 3.11 -6.06 -11.99
C THR A 299 1.85 -5.83 -11.16
N ALA A 300 1.01 -6.87 -11.04
CA ALA A 300 -0.19 -6.82 -10.20
C ALA A 300 0.15 -6.78 -8.71
N SER A 301 -0.80 -6.37 -7.87
CA SER A 301 -0.65 -6.34 -6.40
C SER A 301 -0.20 -7.67 -5.81
N GLU A 302 -0.57 -8.79 -6.43
CA GLU A 302 -0.12 -10.15 -6.09
C GLU A 302 1.29 -10.50 -6.59
N ARG A 303 2.08 -9.51 -7.06
CA ARG A 303 3.45 -9.63 -7.56
C ARG A 303 3.60 -10.47 -8.84
N ARG A 304 2.54 -10.61 -9.60
CA ARG A 304 2.57 -11.27 -10.90
C ARG A 304 2.87 -10.27 -12.00
N VAL A 305 3.97 -10.48 -12.72
CA VAL A 305 4.33 -9.70 -13.91
C VAL A 305 3.47 -10.16 -15.09
N GLN A 306 2.80 -9.22 -15.73
CA GLN A 306 1.87 -9.48 -16.84
C GLN A 306 2.29 -8.68 -18.07
N ARG A 307 2.22 -9.29 -19.24
CA ARG A 307 2.48 -8.60 -20.51
C ARG A 307 1.30 -7.70 -20.88
N VAL A 308 1.59 -6.44 -21.11
CA VAL A 308 0.67 -5.48 -21.73
C VAL A 308 0.96 -5.42 -23.22
N ARG A 309 -0.06 -5.65 -24.04
CA ARG A 309 0.02 -5.54 -25.49
C ARG A 309 -0.75 -4.31 -25.96
N LYS A 310 -0.17 -3.58 -26.91
CA LYS A 310 -0.82 -2.46 -27.56
C LYS A 310 -2.13 -2.93 -28.20
N ALA A 311 -3.22 -2.28 -27.83
CA ALA A 311 -4.56 -2.54 -28.39
C ALA A 311 -4.94 -1.50 -29.45
N GLU A 312 -4.49 -0.25 -29.27
CA GLU A 312 -4.78 0.87 -30.16
C GLU A 312 -3.50 1.56 -30.62
N PRO A 313 -3.44 2.12 -31.85
CA PRO A 313 -2.34 2.97 -32.27
C PRO A 313 -2.20 4.19 -31.37
N GLY A 314 -1.01 4.44 -30.84
CA GLY A 314 -0.77 5.62 -30.02
C GLY A 314 -0.76 6.89 -30.84
N ARG A 315 -1.62 7.85 -30.52
CA ARG A 315 -1.67 9.15 -31.21
C ARG A 315 -0.34 9.90 -31.19
N SER A 316 0.44 9.74 -30.13
CA SER A 316 1.76 10.35 -29.99
C SER A 316 2.83 9.67 -30.84
N GLU A 317 2.69 8.37 -31.17
CA GLU A 317 3.63 7.65 -32.04
C GLU A 317 3.48 8.02 -33.50
N GLU A 318 2.28 8.30 -33.98
CA GLU A 318 2.04 8.79 -35.34
C GLU A 318 2.79 10.10 -35.61
N ARG A 319 2.96 10.97 -34.62
CA ARG A 319 3.75 12.19 -34.73
C ARG A 319 5.25 11.96 -34.80
N ARG A 320 5.75 10.87 -34.19
CA ARG A 320 7.18 10.51 -34.26
C ARG A 320 7.56 9.98 -35.65
N VAL A 321 6.74 9.06 -36.17
CA VAL A 321 7.01 8.45 -37.50
C VAL A 321 6.95 9.47 -38.65
N GLY A 322 6.15 10.50 -38.57
CA GLY A 322 6.00 11.49 -39.62
C GLY A 322 7.09 12.58 -39.71
N LYS A 323 7.90 12.74 -38.65
CA LYS A 323 8.92 13.81 -38.56
C LYS A 323 10.37 13.33 -38.63
N GLU A 324 10.61 12.08 -38.38
CA GLU A 324 11.97 11.52 -38.38
C GLU A 324 12.48 11.21 -39.78
N CYS A 325 11.63 11.23 -40.78
CA CYS A 325 11.97 10.87 -42.16
C CYS A 325 11.95 12.03 -43.17
N ARG A 326 11.98 13.30 -42.72
CA ARG A 326 12.00 14.41 -43.67
C ARG A 326 12.84 15.58 -43.21
#